data_20d7271e0024e3c618f515298e1e69d1
#
_entry.id   20d7271e0024e3c618f515298e1e69d1
#
_cell.length_a   1.000
_cell.length_b   1.000
_cell.length_c   1.000
_cell.angle_alpha   90.00
_cell.angle_beta   90.00
_cell.angle_gamma   90.00
#
_symmetry.space_group_name_H-M   'P 1'
#
loop_
_entity.id
_entity.type
_entity.pdbx_description
1 polymer ?
#
loop_
_entity_poly.entity_id
_entity_poly.type
_entity_poly.pdbx_seq_one_letter_code
_entity_poly.pdbx_strand_id
1 'polypeptide(L)'
;MVMYIFIFFLLIILSKLFTKKYTNNICFIILFIFSAIRFDVGWDFQVYYSLATKFDYLKYSIFITKSETLLKINQVWEKELWLYFVMEPLNKVLYKVGWFLKSPQLIIGLYSFLILFFIKKGLDYKKKKDYEIWLFFYSFPLFYFHSLSTMRQWVAISIIFFSYKYIENKKILKFILCVLIAGLFHYTAFLLGILYFISYLNLKKEVLVFLFFISFFSKGFLEKLLLLDLPVIYKYKVYILTSIGKGGKIIFFLIILLYLGILIISYLDKKFYEQNKNAIIYTCFGCFIYIALIDFGHLGPRMSEYFIIFILYFLDDTEKVLKKKFKIKKYIFILIEFLLLILLLHVDKNHIVRSQLVPYEAFFLNKDKTFHKIIKQGE
;
A
#
# COMPACT_ATOMS: atom_id res chain seq x y z
N MET A 1 15.72 -3.89 13.19
CA MET A 1 14.88 -5.10 13.24
C MET A 1 14.14 -5.28 14.57
N VAL A 2 14.83 -5.17 15.72
CA VAL A 2 14.23 -5.43 17.04
C VAL A 2 12.93 -4.65 17.30
N MET A 3 12.90 -3.35 16.99
CA MET A 3 11.69 -2.52 17.18
C MET A 3 10.47 -3.03 16.39
N TYR A 4 10.66 -3.52 15.18
CA TYR A 4 9.56 -4.07 14.38
C TYR A 4 9.00 -5.37 14.97
N ILE A 5 9.89 -6.24 15.46
CA ILE A 5 9.50 -7.48 16.17
C ILE A 5 8.79 -7.13 17.47
N PHE A 6 9.29 -6.15 18.21
CA PHE A 6 8.65 -5.67 19.43
C PHE A 6 7.22 -5.18 19.17
N ILE A 7 7.00 -4.37 18.12
CA ILE A 7 5.65 -3.91 17.75
C ILE A 7 4.72 -5.07 17.40
N PHE A 8 5.22 -6.09 16.67
CA PHE A 8 4.43 -7.29 16.34
C PHE A 8 3.91 -7.98 17.61
N PHE A 9 4.78 -8.25 18.57
CA PHE A 9 4.38 -8.87 19.83
C PHE A 9 3.52 -7.94 20.71
N LEU A 10 3.79 -6.63 20.69
CA LEU A 10 2.99 -5.65 21.41
C LEU A 10 1.53 -5.63 20.92
N LEU A 11 1.31 -5.71 19.60
CA LEU A 11 -0.03 -5.84 19.02
C LEU A 11 -0.77 -7.07 19.54
N ILE A 12 -0.08 -8.22 19.67
CA ILE A 12 -0.66 -9.46 20.19
C ILE A 12 -1.00 -9.30 21.69
N ILE A 13 -0.04 -8.85 22.47
CA ILE A 13 -0.17 -8.77 23.93
C ILE A 13 -1.30 -7.82 24.32
N LEU A 14 -1.27 -6.59 23.81
CA LEU A 14 -2.28 -5.59 24.17
C LEU A 14 -3.66 -5.96 23.65
N SER A 15 -3.75 -6.57 22.47
CA SER A 15 -5.04 -7.03 21.93
C SER A 15 -5.64 -8.19 22.74
N LYS A 16 -4.82 -8.99 23.42
CA LYS A 16 -5.28 -10.06 24.33
C LYS A 16 -5.65 -9.55 25.71
N LEU A 17 -4.95 -8.51 26.20
CA LEU A 17 -5.22 -7.89 27.49
C LEU A 17 -6.53 -7.12 27.52
N PHE A 18 -6.93 -6.54 26.39
CA PHE A 18 -8.16 -5.74 26.30
C PHE A 18 -9.27 -6.51 25.59
N THR A 19 -10.51 -6.09 25.82
CA THR A 19 -11.67 -6.70 25.16
C THR A 19 -11.65 -6.45 23.64
N LYS A 20 -12.20 -7.37 22.86
CA LYS A 20 -12.32 -7.24 21.39
C LYS A 20 -12.94 -5.92 20.92
N LYS A 21 -13.76 -5.28 21.76
CA LYS A 21 -14.38 -3.98 21.46
C LYS A 21 -13.32 -2.90 21.20
N TYR A 22 -12.18 -2.94 21.87
CA TYR A 22 -11.13 -1.92 21.79
C TYR A 22 -9.96 -2.30 20.87
N THR A 23 -9.93 -3.51 20.32
CA THR A 23 -8.81 -4.00 19.50
C THR A 23 -8.44 -3.04 18.38
N ASN A 24 -9.42 -2.57 17.57
CA ASN A 24 -9.15 -1.64 16.48
C ASN A 24 -8.58 -0.30 16.96
N ASN A 25 -8.99 0.18 18.14
CA ASN A 25 -8.45 1.42 18.71
C ASN A 25 -7.00 1.22 19.18
N ILE A 26 -6.72 0.10 19.83
CA ILE A 26 -5.39 -0.23 20.36
C ILE A 26 -4.40 -0.39 19.21
N CYS A 27 -4.74 -1.22 18.22
CA CYS A 27 -3.88 -1.43 17.06
C CYS A 27 -3.65 -0.13 16.27
N PHE A 28 -4.70 0.67 16.09
CA PHE A 28 -4.59 2.00 15.48
C PHE A 28 -3.60 2.88 16.24
N ILE A 29 -3.73 3.00 17.57
CA ILE A 29 -2.87 3.87 18.39
C ILE A 29 -1.40 3.40 18.32
N ILE A 30 -1.14 2.10 18.46
CA ILE A 30 0.21 1.54 18.41
C ILE A 30 0.87 1.85 17.06
N LEU A 31 0.20 1.49 15.97
CA LEU A 31 0.74 1.67 14.62
C LEU A 31 0.86 3.14 14.24
N PHE A 32 -0.09 3.98 14.71
CA PHE A 32 -0.02 5.43 14.51
C PHE A 32 1.19 6.04 15.21
N ILE A 33 1.40 5.76 16.50
CA ILE A 33 2.55 6.28 17.25
C ILE A 33 3.84 5.83 16.56
N PHE A 34 3.95 4.52 16.25
CA PHE A 34 5.14 3.96 15.61
C PHE A 34 5.44 4.61 14.25
N SER A 35 4.42 4.86 13.42
CA SER A 35 4.61 5.53 12.13
C SER A 35 4.84 7.03 12.25
N ALA A 36 4.21 7.71 13.21
CA ALA A 36 4.29 9.16 13.37
C ALA A 36 5.62 9.63 13.94
N ILE A 37 6.26 8.83 14.82
CA ILE A 37 7.54 9.21 15.46
C ILE A 37 8.77 8.80 14.66
N ARG A 38 8.61 8.05 13.54
CA ARG A 38 9.74 7.61 12.72
C ARG A 38 10.49 8.78 12.09
N PHE A 39 11.79 8.62 11.90
CA PHE A 39 12.63 9.53 11.16
C PHE A 39 13.42 8.74 10.11
N ASP A 40 13.47 9.24 8.87
CA ASP A 40 14.16 8.64 7.73
C ASP A 40 13.89 7.16 7.50
N VAL A 41 12.66 6.74 7.77
CA VAL A 41 12.15 5.38 7.54
C VAL A 41 11.09 5.41 6.45
N GLY A 42 11.33 4.67 5.37
CA GLY A 42 10.53 4.65 4.16
C GLY A 42 11.18 5.43 3.02
N TRP A 43 11.17 4.84 1.81
CA TRP A 43 11.87 5.35 0.63
C TRP A 43 11.62 6.83 0.32
N ASP A 44 10.36 7.27 0.34
CA ASP A 44 9.99 8.64 -0.01
C ASP A 44 10.01 9.59 1.21
N PHE A 45 10.45 9.14 2.41
CA PHE A 45 10.41 9.94 3.64
C PHE A 45 11.11 11.28 3.48
N GLN A 46 12.35 11.27 2.94
CA GLN A 46 13.16 12.47 2.75
C GLN A 46 12.46 13.48 1.84
N VAL A 47 11.76 13.00 0.80
CA VAL A 47 11.00 13.85 -0.12
C VAL A 47 9.86 14.55 0.63
N TYR A 48 9.04 13.83 1.38
CA TYR A 48 7.94 14.43 2.14
C TYR A 48 8.40 15.40 3.21
N TYR A 49 9.46 15.01 3.93
CA TYR A 49 10.05 15.84 4.99
C TYR A 49 10.60 17.15 4.44
N SER A 50 11.34 17.09 3.33
CA SER A 50 11.92 18.26 2.69
C SER A 50 10.87 19.17 2.06
N LEU A 51 9.81 18.62 1.44
CA LEU A 51 8.69 19.41 0.93
C LEU A 51 7.97 20.19 2.04
N ALA A 52 7.83 19.59 3.21
CA ALA A 52 7.23 20.23 4.37
C ALA A 52 8.20 21.23 5.07
N THR A 53 9.52 21.12 4.85
CA THR A 53 10.53 22.01 5.46
C THR A 53 10.76 23.27 4.61
N LYS A 54 10.97 23.11 3.31
CA LYS A 54 11.43 24.21 2.43
C LYS A 54 10.32 24.78 1.57
N PHE A 55 9.27 24.03 1.32
CA PHE A 55 8.18 24.36 0.40
C PHE A 55 8.66 24.86 -0.98
N ASP A 56 9.89 24.56 -1.35
CA ASP A 56 10.54 25.03 -2.58
C ASP A 56 10.62 23.87 -3.58
N TYR A 57 9.73 23.86 -4.53
CA TYR A 57 9.55 22.79 -5.49
C TYR A 57 10.62 22.70 -6.55
N LEU A 58 11.32 23.80 -6.82
CA LEU A 58 12.25 23.93 -7.93
C LEU A 58 13.63 23.32 -7.62
N LYS A 59 13.97 23.08 -6.35
CA LYS A 59 15.28 22.57 -5.94
C LYS A 59 15.38 21.05 -5.82
N TYR A 60 14.30 20.33 -6.06
CA TYR A 60 14.30 18.86 -5.98
C TYR A 60 15.04 18.16 -7.12
N SER A 61 15.27 18.85 -8.24
CA SER A 61 16.13 18.38 -9.33
C SER A 61 17.59 18.11 -8.92
N ILE A 62 18.01 18.55 -7.71
CA ILE A 62 19.43 18.54 -7.30
C ILE A 62 19.87 17.17 -6.71
N PHE A 63 18.95 16.31 -6.33
CA PHE A 63 19.31 14.99 -5.76
C PHE A 63 19.68 13.93 -6.79
N ILE A 64 19.51 14.20 -8.08
CA ILE A 64 19.83 13.26 -9.15
C ILE A 64 21.02 13.79 -9.93
N THR A 65 22.16 13.16 -9.73
CA THR A 65 23.49 13.43 -10.24
C THR A 65 23.67 13.49 -11.77
N LYS A 66 24.64 14.27 -12.18
CA LYS A 66 25.45 14.58 -13.36
C LYS A 66 25.57 13.62 -14.57
N SER A 67 24.62 12.72 -14.89
CA SER A 67 24.66 11.97 -16.14
C SER A 67 23.64 12.51 -17.15
N GLU A 68 23.95 12.57 -18.44
CA GLU A 68 23.04 13.07 -19.50
C GLU A 68 21.73 12.31 -19.59
N THR A 69 21.73 11.02 -19.25
CA THR A 69 20.52 10.21 -19.15
C THR A 69 19.63 10.68 -18.01
N LEU A 70 20.21 11.16 -16.92
CA LEU A 70 19.52 11.71 -15.75
C LEU A 70 19.01 13.13 -15.99
N LEU A 71 19.62 13.92 -16.88
CA LEU A 71 19.11 15.23 -17.29
C LEU A 71 17.78 15.12 -18.05
N LYS A 72 17.63 14.12 -18.91
CA LYS A 72 16.33 13.83 -19.55
C LYS A 72 15.28 13.35 -18.55
N ILE A 73 15.69 12.53 -17.58
CA ILE A 73 14.84 12.11 -16.46
C ILE A 73 14.43 13.32 -15.61
N ASN A 74 15.35 14.25 -15.31
CA ASN A 74 15.06 15.46 -14.54
C ASN A 74 14.02 16.36 -15.20
N GLN A 75 14.06 16.56 -16.52
CA GLN A 75 13.05 17.34 -17.22
C GLN A 75 11.66 16.71 -17.16
N VAL A 76 11.60 15.37 -17.15
CA VAL A 76 10.36 14.64 -16.94
C VAL A 76 9.86 14.83 -15.49
N TRP A 77 10.75 14.75 -14.50
CA TRP A 77 10.42 14.92 -13.09
C TRP A 77 9.98 16.35 -12.74
N GLU A 78 10.54 17.38 -13.36
CA GLU A 78 10.10 18.76 -13.16
C GLU A 78 8.69 19.01 -13.68
N LYS A 79 8.36 18.49 -14.87
CA LYS A 79 6.99 18.51 -15.40
C LYS A 79 6.04 17.70 -14.52
N GLU A 80 6.49 16.56 -13.99
CA GLU A 80 5.69 15.73 -13.09
C GLU A 80 5.43 16.40 -11.76
N LEU A 81 6.41 17.05 -11.12
CA LEU A 81 6.21 17.76 -9.87
C LEU A 81 5.15 18.86 -10.04
N TRP A 82 5.18 19.62 -11.12
CA TRP A 82 4.13 20.61 -11.42
C TRP A 82 2.78 19.95 -11.56
N LEU A 83 2.67 18.83 -12.28
CA LEU A 83 1.44 18.06 -12.46
C LEU A 83 0.91 17.55 -11.11
N TYR A 84 1.76 17.04 -10.22
CA TYR A 84 1.36 16.61 -8.89
C TYR A 84 0.70 17.74 -8.09
N PHE A 85 1.22 18.95 -8.16
CA PHE A 85 0.66 20.04 -7.39
C PHE A 85 -0.65 20.59 -7.95
N VAL A 86 -0.87 20.45 -9.23
CA VAL A 86 -2.15 20.77 -9.86
C VAL A 86 -3.16 19.67 -9.60
N MET A 87 -2.74 18.41 -9.72
CA MET A 87 -3.63 17.24 -9.61
C MET A 87 -3.87 16.76 -8.18
N GLU A 88 -2.96 17.08 -7.24
CA GLU A 88 -2.99 16.63 -5.85
C GLU A 88 -2.96 17.82 -4.85
N PRO A 89 -3.95 18.73 -4.90
CA PRO A 89 -3.93 19.99 -4.15
C PRO A 89 -3.96 19.81 -2.63
N LEU A 90 -4.51 18.71 -2.11
CA LEU A 90 -4.53 18.45 -0.67
C LEU A 90 -3.12 18.21 -0.12
N ASN A 91 -2.25 17.57 -0.87
CA ASN A 91 -0.85 17.42 -0.46
C ASN A 91 -0.13 18.78 -0.39
N LYS A 92 -0.41 19.67 -1.36
CA LYS A 92 0.13 21.03 -1.35
C LYS A 92 -0.29 21.80 -0.10
N VAL A 93 -1.55 21.68 0.31
CA VAL A 93 -2.04 22.29 1.55
C VAL A 93 -1.31 21.72 2.77
N LEU A 94 -1.18 20.41 2.87
CA LEU A 94 -0.46 19.77 3.98
C LEU A 94 0.99 20.24 4.07
N TYR A 95 1.73 20.27 2.96
CA TYR A 95 3.12 20.73 2.97
C TYR A 95 3.25 22.20 3.37
N LYS A 96 2.32 23.08 2.92
CA LYS A 96 2.27 24.48 3.38
C LYS A 96 2.05 24.57 4.89
N VAL A 97 1.16 23.76 5.45
CA VAL A 97 0.94 23.71 6.90
C VAL A 97 2.22 23.30 7.63
N GLY A 98 2.91 22.26 7.17
CA GLY A 98 4.18 21.82 7.75
C GLY A 98 5.25 22.91 7.72
N TRP A 99 5.38 23.59 6.59
CA TRP A 99 6.31 24.71 6.41
C TRP A 99 5.97 25.89 7.32
N PHE A 100 4.70 26.31 7.37
CA PHE A 100 4.23 27.41 8.21
C PHE A 100 4.46 27.14 9.69
N LEU A 101 4.15 25.91 10.14
CA LEU A 101 4.35 25.49 11.55
C LEU A 101 5.80 25.10 11.85
N LYS A 102 6.71 25.15 10.88
CA LYS A 102 8.12 24.70 11.01
C LYS A 102 8.23 23.27 11.56
N SER A 103 7.25 22.42 11.27
CA SER A 103 7.13 21.08 11.80
C SER A 103 6.84 20.03 10.70
N PRO A 104 7.87 19.64 9.94
CA PRO A 104 7.70 18.60 8.90
C PRO A 104 7.27 17.26 9.49
N GLN A 105 7.68 16.95 10.74
CA GLN A 105 7.26 15.73 11.42
C GLN A 105 5.74 15.67 11.64
N LEU A 106 5.08 16.82 11.83
CA LEU A 106 3.62 16.89 11.91
C LEU A 106 2.96 16.34 10.64
N ILE A 107 3.53 16.62 9.47
CA ILE A 107 3.00 16.14 8.18
C ILE A 107 3.13 14.62 8.08
N ILE A 108 4.27 14.06 8.49
CA ILE A 108 4.46 12.61 8.60
C ILE A 108 3.40 11.98 9.50
N GLY A 109 3.15 12.60 10.67
CA GLY A 109 2.10 12.18 11.59
C GLY A 109 0.69 12.27 10.97
N LEU A 110 0.36 13.37 10.28
CA LEU A 110 -0.95 13.54 9.64
C LEU A 110 -1.22 12.50 8.55
N TYR A 111 -0.25 12.22 7.68
CA TYR A 111 -0.38 11.13 6.71
C TYR A 111 -0.61 9.80 7.40
N SER A 112 0.20 9.48 8.41
CA SER A 112 0.07 8.23 9.17
C SER A 112 -1.30 8.11 9.85
N PHE A 113 -1.80 9.22 10.43
CA PHE A 113 -3.13 9.29 11.03
C PHE A 113 -4.21 9.01 10.00
N LEU A 114 -4.21 9.71 8.86
CA LEU A 114 -5.23 9.57 7.83
C LEU A 114 -5.29 8.14 7.29
N ILE A 115 -4.14 7.53 6.98
CA ILE A 115 -4.06 6.15 6.49
C ILE A 115 -4.72 5.20 7.48
N LEU A 116 -4.25 5.19 8.71
CA LEU A 116 -4.71 4.24 9.74
C LEU A 116 -6.15 4.52 10.18
N PHE A 117 -6.57 5.79 10.21
CA PHE A 117 -7.94 6.19 10.53
C PHE A 117 -8.94 5.61 9.53
N PHE A 118 -8.70 5.74 8.23
CA PHE A 118 -9.62 5.21 7.23
C PHE A 118 -9.59 3.69 7.16
N ILE A 119 -8.43 3.04 7.36
CA ILE A 119 -8.36 1.58 7.51
C ILE A 119 -9.21 1.13 8.71
N LYS A 120 -9.00 1.75 9.88
CA LYS A 120 -9.81 1.45 11.07
C LYS A 120 -11.31 1.62 10.82
N LYS A 121 -11.71 2.74 10.19
CA LYS A 121 -13.13 3.00 9.90
C LYS A 121 -13.74 1.98 8.93
N GLY A 122 -12.96 1.48 7.97
CA GLY A 122 -13.39 0.39 7.09
C GLY A 122 -13.59 -0.91 7.86
N LEU A 123 -12.64 -1.29 8.71
CA LEU A 123 -12.74 -2.49 9.55
C LEU A 123 -13.89 -2.39 10.57
N ASP A 124 -14.09 -1.24 11.19
CA ASP A 124 -15.21 -0.99 12.12
C ASP A 124 -16.57 -1.16 11.41
N TYR A 125 -16.70 -0.69 10.16
CA TYR A 125 -17.92 -0.87 9.38
C TYR A 125 -18.26 -2.36 9.18
N LYS A 126 -17.27 -3.17 8.82
CA LYS A 126 -17.43 -4.63 8.66
C LYS A 126 -17.44 -5.40 9.99
N LYS A 127 -17.39 -4.69 11.12
CA LYS A 127 -17.30 -5.26 12.48
C LYS A 127 -16.13 -6.23 12.64
N LYS A 128 -15.05 -6.01 11.87
CA LYS A 128 -13.82 -6.79 11.95
C LYS A 128 -13.01 -6.29 13.15
N LYS A 129 -12.86 -7.13 14.16
CA LYS A 129 -12.25 -6.77 15.45
C LYS A 129 -11.15 -7.74 15.89
N ASP A 130 -10.78 -8.65 15.04
CA ASP A 130 -9.72 -9.61 15.33
C ASP A 130 -8.34 -8.99 15.04
N TYR A 131 -7.45 -9.09 16.01
CA TYR A 131 -6.12 -8.47 15.92
C TYR A 131 -5.26 -9.09 14.81
N GLU A 132 -5.55 -10.30 14.37
CA GLU A 132 -4.89 -10.96 13.25
C GLU A 132 -5.00 -10.15 11.95
N ILE A 133 -6.10 -9.44 11.74
CA ILE A 133 -6.26 -8.56 10.59
C ILE A 133 -5.21 -7.43 10.63
N TRP A 134 -4.95 -6.89 11.83
CA TRP A 134 -3.93 -5.87 12.03
C TRP A 134 -2.51 -6.43 11.95
N LEU A 135 -2.29 -7.68 12.42
CA LEU A 135 -1.02 -8.36 12.25
C LEU A 135 -0.74 -8.62 10.77
N PHE A 136 -1.74 -9.08 10.01
CA PHE A 136 -1.62 -9.24 8.57
C PHE A 136 -1.36 -7.92 7.87
N PHE A 137 -2.10 -6.85 8.22
CA PHE A 137 -1.86 -5.51 7.69
C PHE A 137 -0.43 -5.02 8.00
N TYR A 138 0.08 -5.33 9.19
CA TYR A 138 1.43 -4.97 9.61
C TYR A 138 2.51 -5.77 8.89
N SER A 139 2.34 -7.09 8.76
CA SER A 139 3.39 -8.00 8.28
C SER A 139 3.40 -8.22 6.76
N PHE A 140 2.26 -7.98 6.09
CA PHE A 140 2.18 -8.19 4.64
C PHE A 140 2.97 -7.10 3.89
N PRO A 141 3.91 -7.48 2.98
CA PRO A 141 4.90 -6.55 2.43
C PRO A 141 4.34 -5.33 1.71
N LEU A 142 3.16 -5.45 1.09
CA LEU A 142 2.54 -4.38 0.31
C LEU A 142 1.67 -3.43 1.15
N PHE A 143 1.55 -3.61 2.49
CA PHE A 143 0.62 -2.81 3.28
C PHE A 143 1.31 -1.81 4.19
N TYR A 144 1.38 -2.05 5.49
CA TYR A 144 1.83 -1.06 6.46
C TYR A 144 3.21 -0.47 6.12
N PHE A 145 4.19 -1.31 5.83
CA PHE A 145 5.55 -0.83 5.53
C PHE A 145 5.63 -0.09 4.19
N HIS A 146 4.86 -0.52 3.19
CA HIS A 146 4.80 0.22 1.94
C HIS A 146 4.06 1.55 2.09
N SER A 147 3.11 1.63 3.03
CA SER A 147 2.44 2.89 3.38
C SER A 147 3.38 3.92 4.00
N LEU A 148 4.47 3.48 4.64
CA LEU A 148 5.51 4.39 5.17
C LEU A 148 6.30 5.06 4.05
N SER A 149 6.43 4.42 2.90
CA SER A 149 7.12 4.94 1.72
C SER A 149 6.20 5.79 0.83
N THR A 150 5.05 5.27 0.42
CA THR A 150 4.15 5.91 -0.54
C THR A 150 2.93 6.56 0.14
N MET A 151 3.17 7.44 1.12
CA MET A 151 2.16 7.97 2.03
C MET A 151 0.96 8.61 1.32
N ARG A 152 1.18 9.44 0.29
CA ARG A 152 0.10 10.10 -0.47
C ARG A 152 -0.84 9.09 -1.11
N GLN A 153 -0.27 8.09 -1.77
CA GLN A 153 -1.02 7.01 -2.39
C GLN A 153 -1.78 6.18 -1.34
N TRP A 154 -1.15 5.91 -0.19
CA TRP A 154 -1.80 5.13 0.87
C TRP A 154 -2.94 5.87 1.58
N VAL A 155 -2.91 7.21 1.65
CA VAL A 155 -4.11 7.97 2.05
C VAL A 155 -5.23 7.72 1.06
N ALA A 156 -4.96 7.78 -0.24
CA ALA A 156 -5.96 7.51 -1.26
C ALA A 156 -6.48 6.07 -1.19
N ILE A 157 -5.59 5.06 -1.06
CA ILE A 157 -5.95 3.64 -0.88
C ILE A 157 -6.87 3.46 0.34
N SER A 158 -6.52 4.06 1.47
CA SER A 158 -7.30 3.92 2.71
C SER A 158 -8.69 4.56 2.62
N ILE A 159 -8.83 5.69 1.91
CA ILE A 159 -10.12 6.31 1.63
C ILE A 159 -10.96 5.41 0.72
N ILE A 160 -10.38 4.83 -0.32
CA ILE A 160 -11.05 3.87 -1.22
C ILE A 160 -11.48 2.62 -0.44
N PHE A 161 -10.61 2.06 0.40
CA PHE A 161 -10.96 0.95 1.29
C PHE A 161 -12.17 1.29 2.16
N PHE A 162 -12.17 2.42 2.85
CA PHE A 162 -13.30 2.88 3.64
C PHE A 162 -14.57 3.09 2.82
N SER A 163 -14.44 3.53 1.55
CA SER A 163 -15.57 3.83 0.67
C SER A 163 -16.36 2.58 0.25
N TYR A 164 -15.79 1.38 0.44
CA TYR A 164 -16.44 0.09 0.14
C TYR A 164 -17.83 -0.04 0.76
N LYS A 165 -18.05 0.54 1.94
CA LYS A 165 -19.38 0.59 2.57
C LYS A 165 -20.45 1.29 1.70
N TYR A 166 -20.04 2.22 0.85
CA TYR A 166 -20.97 2.92 -0.05
C TYR A 166 -21.27 2.11 -1.30
N ILE A 167 -20.33 1.25 -1.72
CA ILE A 167 -20.56 0.25 -2.79
C ILE A 167 -21.60 -0.77 -2.30
N GLU A 168 -21.41 -1.36 -1.12
CA GLU A 168 -22.34 -2.35 -0.55
C GLU A 168 -23.73 -1.77 -0.30
N ASN A 169 -23.80 -0.51 0.15
CA ASN A 169 -25.07 0.16 0.40
C ASN A 169 -25.67 0.84 -0.84
N LYS A 170 -25.09 0.63 -2.04
CA LYS A 170 -25.52 1.22 -3.33
C LYS A 170 -25.63 2.75 -3.31
N LYS A 171 -24.75 3.43 -2.55
CA LYS A 171 -24.73 4.90 -2.38
C LYS A 171 -23.68 5.53 -3.31
N ILE A 172 -23.95 5.53 -4.62
CA ILE A 172 -22.99 5.96 -5.66
C ILE A 172 -22.43 7.36 -5.41
N LEU A 173 -23.24 8.34 -5.08
CA LEU A 173 -22.77 9.74 -4.88
C LEU A 173 -21.76 9.84 -3.74
N LYS A 174 -21.96 9.10 -2.63
CA LYS A 174 -21.02 9.08 -1.51
C LYS A 174 -19.74 8.34 -1.88
N PHE A 175 -19.84 7.30 -2.71
CA PHE A 175 -18.67 6.60 -3.22
C PHE A 175 -17.85 7.51 -4.14
N ILE A 176 -18.49 8.18 -5.12
CA ILE A 176 -17.82 9.13 -6.02
C ILE A 176 -17.15 10.25 -5.22
N LEU A 177 -17.80 10.81 -4.20
CA LEU A 177 -17.18 11.81 -3.33
C LEU A 177 -15.89 11.29 -2.67
N CYS A 178 -15.89 10.04 -2.18
CA CYS A 178 -14.68 9.42 -1.64
C CYS A 178 -13.60 9.26 -2.72
N VAL A 179 -13.96 8.85 -3.94
CA VAL A 179 -13.02 8.75 -5.07
C VAL A 179 -12.43 10.11 -5.42
N LEU A 180 -13.23 11.16 -5.45
CA LEU A 180 -12.76 12.52 -5.69
C LEU A 180 -11.78 12.98 -4.60
N ILE A 181 -12.12 12.79 -3.33
CA ILE A 181 -11.23 13.15 -2.21
C ILE A 181 -9.93 12.34 -2.27
N ALA A 182 -10.01 11.04 -2.54
CA ALA A 182 -8.84 10.18 -2.70
C ALA A 182 -7.96 10.66 -3.87
N GLY A 183 -8.56 11.05 -4.99
CA GLY A 183 -7.88 11.59 -6.16
C GLY A 183 -7.13 12.89 -5.89
N LEU A 184 -7.64 13.74 -4.98
CA LEU A 184 -6.95 14.98 -4.56
C LEU A 184 -5.70 14.71 -3.70
N PHE A 185 -5.56 13.51 -3.11
CA PHE A 185 -4.31 13.03 -2.48
C PHE A 185 -3.42 12.28 -3.47
N HIS A 186 -4.01 11.48 -4.35
CA HIS A 186 -3.26 10.76 -5.36
C HIS A 186 -4.11 10.49 -6.61
N TYR A 187 -3.79 11.20 -7.68
CA TYR A 187 -4.63 11.28 -8.88
C TYR A 187 -4.99 9.92 -9.49
N THR A 188 -4.16 8.86 -9.33
CA THR A 188 -4.50 7.52 -9.84
C THR A 188 -5.76 6.94 -9.19
N ALA A 189 -6.16 7.45 -8.02
CA ALA A 189 -7.39 7.02 -7.36
C ALA A 189 -8.67 7.38 -8.13
N PHE A 190 -8.63 8.37 -9.04
CA PHE A 190 -9.79 8.67 -9.90
C PHE A 190 -10.20 7.47 -10.75
N LEU A 191 -9.26 6.61 -11.13
CA LEU A 191 -9.55 5.38 -11.88
C LEU A 191 -10.37 4.38 -11.07
N LEU A 192 -10.35 4.48 -9.74
CA LEU A 192 -11.04 3.55 -8.85
C LEU A 192 -12.57 3.75 -8.82
N GLY A 193 -13.08 4.78 -9.50
CA GLY A 193 -14.51 4.91 -9.78
C GLY A 193 -15.10 3.65 -10.43
N ILE A 194 -14.29 2.91 -11.19
CA ILE A 194 -14.68 1.64 -11.83
C ILE A 194 -15.09 0.55 -10.82
N LEU A 195 -14.62 0.58 -9.57
CA LEU A 195 -14.96 -0.43 -8.56
C LEU A 195 -16.48 -0.51 -8.33
N TYR A 196 -17.17 0.62 -8.41
CA TYR A 196 -18.62 0.63 -8.27
C TYR A 196 -19.31 -0.21 -9.35
N PHE A 197 -18.85 -0.09 -10.58
CA PHE A 197 -19.42 -0.84 -11.70
C PHE A 197 -19.02 -2.31 -11.68
N ILE A 198 -17.77 -2.62 -11.29
CA ILE A 198 -17.31 -4.01 -11.13
C ILE A 198 -18.20 -4.76 -10.12
N SER A 199 -18.71 -4.09 -9.08
CA SER A 199 -19.60 -4.74 -8.10
C SER A 199 -20.92 -5.27 -8.69
N TYR A 200 -21.34 -4.75 -9.85
CA TYR A 200 -22.56 -5.21 -10.56
C TYR A 200 -22.29 -6.34 -11.57
N LEU A 201 -21.04 -6.61 -11.92
CA LEU A 201 -20.71 -7.61 -12.96
C LEU A 201 -21.04 -9.05 -12.56
N ASN A 202 -21.42 -9.30 -11.32
CA ASN A 202 -21.80 -10.61 -10.81
C ASN A 202 -20.87 -11.76 -11.28
N LEU A 203 -19.54 -11.50 -11.23
CA LEU A 203 -18.54 -12.42 -11.75
C LEU A 203 -18.62 -13.78 -11.06
N LYS A 204 -18.50 -14.83 -11.86
CA LYS A 204 -18.41 -16.22 -11.37
C LYS A 204 -16.95 -16.55 -11.02
N LYS A 205 -16.74 -17.59 -10.20
CA LYS A 205 -15.39 -18.04 -9.79
C LYS A 205 -14.54 -18.46 -10.99
N GLU A 206 -15.17 -19.05 -11.98
CA GLU A 206 -14.52 -19.51 -13.22
C GLU A 206 -13.83 -18.35 -13.96
N VAL A 207 -14.45 -17.16 -13.93
CA VAL A 207 -13.85 -15.94 -14.52
C VAL A 207 -12.58 -15.54 -13.75
N LEU A 208 -12.57 -15.68 -12.42
CA LEU A 208 -11.37 -15.40 -11.62
C LEU A 208 -10.25 -16.40 -11.93
N VAL A 209 -10.58 -17.69 -12.14
CA VAL A 209 -9.60 -18.68 -12.59
C VAL A 209 -9.04 -18.32 -13.97
N PHE A 210 -9.88 -17.93 -14.90
CA PHE A 210 -9.46 -17.48 -16.24
C PHE A 210 -8.55 -16.25 -16.17
N LEU A 211 -8.90 -15.25 -15.35
CA LEU A 211 -8.07 -14.08 -15.11
C LEU A 211 -6.70 -14.45 -14.50
N PHE A 212 -6.66 -15.43 -13.61
CA PHE A 212 -5.38 -15.92 -13.07
C PHE A 212 -4.44 -16.38 -14.18
N PHE A 213 -4.90 -17.23 -15.10
CA PHE A 213 -4.08 -17.68 -16.21
C PHE A 213 -3.71 -16.55 -17.18
N ILE A 214 -4.66 -15.68 -17.53
CA ILE A 214 -4.41 -14.54 -18.42
C ILE A 214 -3.34 -13.60 -17.86
N SER A 215 -3.23 -13.47 -16.52
CA SER A 215 -2.24 -12.56 -15.93
C SER A 215 -0.79 -12.86 -16.33
N PHE A 216 -0.48 -14.13 -16.63
CA PHE A 216 0.85 -14.52 -17.10
C PHE A 216 1.10 -14.21 -18.59
N PHE A 217 0.05 -14.14 -19.39
CA PHE A 217 0.15 -13.89 -20.83
C PHE A 217 -0.07 -12.41 -21.20
N SER A 218 -0.55 -11.60 -20.27
CA SER A 218 -0.90 -10.20 -20.52
C SER A 218 0.30 -9.27 -20.69
N LYS A 219 1.52 -9.72 -20.34
CA LYS A 219 2.74 -8.91 -20.40
C LYS A 219 2.97 -8.28 -21.77
N GLY A 220 3.02 -9.06 -22.83
CA GLY A 220 3.28 -8.56 -24.18
C GLY A 220 2.23 -7.58 -24.71
N PHE A 221 0.97 -7.74 -24.30
CA PHE A 221 -0.09 -6.79 -24.61
C PHE A 221 0.09 -5.48 -23.84
N LEU A 222 0.39 -5.57 -22.54
CA LEU A 222 0.61 -4.41 -21.69
C LEU A 222 1.86 -3.63 -22.09
N GLU A 223 2.94 -4.29 -22.49
CA GLU A 223 4.13 -3.64 -23.05
C GLU A 223 3.76 -2.76 -24.25
N LYS A 224 3.01 -3.29 -25.21
CA LYS A 224 2.55 -2.53 -26.38
C LYS A 224 1.66 -1.35 -25.97
N LEU A 225 0.76 -1.55 -25.02
CA LEU A 225 -0.15 -0.52 -24.52
C LEU A 225 0.60 0.60 -23.79
N LEU A 226 1.60 0.25 -22.99
CA LEU A 226 2.44 1.21 -22.25
C LEU A 226 3.42 1.96 -23.16
N LEU A 227 3.73 1.42 -24.35
CA LEU A 227 4.55 2.12 -25.35
C LEU A 227 3.76 3.15 -26.16
N LEU A 228 2.42 3.17 -26.06
CA LEU A 228 1.63 4.23 -26.66
C LEU A 228 1.96 5.59 -26.03
N ASP A 229 2.05 6.63 -26.87
CA ASP A 229 2.40 8.00 -26.44
C ASP A 229 1.22 8.72 -25.79
N LEU A 230 0.57 8.06 -24.82
CA LEU A 230 -0.50 8.69 -24.04
C LEU A 230 0.11 9.50 -22.89
N PRO A 231 -0.29 10.76 -22.70
CA PRO A 231 0.27 11.64 -21.67
C PRO A 231 0.25 11.05 -20.25
N VAL A 232 -0.81 10.29 -19.91
CA VAL A 232 -0.96 9.62 -18.63
C VAL A 232 0.01 8.46 -18.44
N ILE A 233 0.43 7.81 -19.56
CA ILE A 233 1.31 6.63 -19.53
C ILE A 233 2.78 7.03 -19.65
N TYR A 234 3.07 8.22 -20.16
CA TYR A 234 4.44 8.66 -20.45
C TYR A 234 5.42 8.51 -19.28
N LYS A 235 5.02 8.84 -18.08
CA LYS A 235 5.86 8.66 -16.89
C LYS A 235 6.20 7.21 -16.58
N TYR A 236 5.33 6.28 -16.96
CA TYR A 236 5.56 4.85 -16.72
C TYR A 236 6.55 4.25 -17.72
N LYS A 237 6.79 4.91 -18.87
CA LYS A 237 7.87 4.54 -19.81
C LYS A 237 9.23 4.55 -19.13
N VAL A 238 9.48 5.49 -18.21
CA VAL A 238 10.74 5.56 -17.46
C VAL A 238 10.95 4.28 -16.64
N TYR A 239 9.92 3.77 -15.97
CA TYR A 239 10.01 2.52 -15.20
C TYR A 239 10.25 1.30 -16.09
N ILE A 240 9.71 1.29 -17.32
CA ILE A 240 9.92 0.21 -18.29
C ILE A 240 11.35 0.24 -18.83
N LEU A 241 11.82 1.42 -19.24
CA LEU A 241 13.12 1.62 -19.87
C LEU A 241 14.29 1.45 -18.89
N THR A 242 14.12 1.85 -17.62
CA THR A 242 15.21 1.86 -16.63
C THR A 242 15.29 0.58 -15.82
N SER A 243 14.34 -0.35 -15.95
CA SER A 243 14.24 -1.56 -15.11
C SER A 243 14.30 -1.28 -13.59
N ILE A 244 14.16 -0.01 -13.18
CA ILE A 244 14.23 0.40 -11.79
C ILE A 244 13.07 -0.24 -11.03
N GLY A 245 13.40 -1.02 -10.00
CA GLY A 245 12.43 -1.59 -9.08
C GLY A 245 11.66 -2.80 -9.62
N LYS A 246 12.29 -3.66 -10.45
CA LYS A 246 11.68 -4.97 -10.77
C LYS A 246 11.18 -5.61 -9.49
N GLY A 247 9.90 -5.99 -9.46
CA GLY A 247 9.25 -6.57 -8.30
C GLY A 247 10.05 -7.76 -7.75
N GLY A 248 10.21 -7.82 -6.43
CA GLY A 248 10.95 -8.92 -5.82
C GLY A 248 10.30 -10.25 -6.14
N LYS A 249 11.06 -11.24 -6.61
CA LYS A 249 10.57 -12.60 -6.90
C LYS A 249 9.78 -13.19 -5.73
N ILE A 250 10.19 -12.92 -4.51
CA ILE A 250 9.52 -13.41 -3.29
C ILE A 250 8.09 -12.86 -3.18
N ILE A 251 7.90 -11.55 -3.35
CA ILE A 251 6.55 -10.95 -3.28
C ILE A 251 5.68 -11.47 -4.43
N PHE A 252 6.27 -11.67 -5.60
CA PHE A 252 5.56 -12.27 -6.74
C PHE A 252 5.00 -13.66 -6.39
N PHE A 253 5.81 -14.54 -5.83
CA PHE A 253 5.35 -15.85 -5.39
C PHE A 253 4.29 -15.76 -4.29
N LEU A 254 4.45 -14.84 -3.34
CA LEU A 254 3.43 -14.60 -2.31
C LEU A 254 2.10 -14.18 -2.89
N ILE A 255 2.08 -13.33 -3.92
CA ILE A 255 0.85 -12.89 -4.60
C ILE A 255 0.20 -14.05 -5.37
N ILE A 256 0.99 -14.90 -6.04
CA ILE A 256 0.47 -16.11 -6.69
C ILE A 256 -0.17 -17.05 -5.65
N LEU A 257 0.52 -17.32 -4.55
CA LEU A 257 0.00 -18.16 -3.47
C LEU A 257 -1.27 -17.57 -2.86
N LEU A 258 -1.30 -16.25 -2.67
CA LEU A 258 -2.49 -15.54 -2.19
C LEU A 258 -3.67 -15.73 -3.14
N TYR A 259 -3.47 -15.52 -4.45
CA TYR A 259 -4.51 -15.69 -5.45
C TYR A 259 -5.05 -17.12 -5.46
N LEU A 260 -4.16 -18.10 -5.55
CA LEU A 260 -4.53 -19.53 -5.53
C LEU A 260 -5.26 -19.89 -4.23
N GLY A 261 -4.78 -19.43 -3.09
CA GLY A 261 -5.42 -19.65 -1.79
C GLY A 261 -6.86 -19.12 -1.75
N ILE A 262 -7.09 -17.89 -2.25
CA ILE A 262 -8.42 -17.29 -2.35
C ILE A 262 -9.33 -18.11 -3.26
N LEU A 263 -8.85 -18.57 -4.41
CA LEU A 263 -9.62 -19.41 -5.34
C LEU A 263 -9.99 -20.74 -4.66
N ILE A 264 -9.03 -21.45 -4.08
CA ILE A 264 -9.26 -22.73 -3.41
C ILE A 264 -10.31 -22.57 -2.33
N ILE A 265 -10.21 -21.59 -1.44
CA ILE A 265 -11.17 -21.38 -0.34
C ILE A 265 -12.54 -21.02 -0.90
N SER A 266 -12.60 -20.24 -1.97
CA SER A 266 -13.86 -19.88 -2.66
C SER A 266 -14.57 -21.10 -3.27
N TYR A 267 -13.82 -22.13 -3.71
CA TYR A 267 -14.39 -23.39 -4.19
C TYR A 267 -14.80 -24.32 -3.03
N LEU A 268 -14.03 -24.33 -1.94
CA LEU A 268 -14.30 -25.18 -0.76
C LEU A 268 -15.54 -24.74 0.03
N ASP A 269 -15.86 -23.44 0.02
CA ASP A 269 -17.01 -22.90 0.75
C ASP A 269 -17.76 -21.85 -0.08
N LYS A 270 -18.90 -22.27 -0.66
CA LYS A 270 -19.78 -21.41 -1.45
C LYS A 270 -20.32 -20.23 -0.64
N LYS A 271 -20.65 -20.45 0.64
CA LYS A 271 -21.18 -19.40 1.52
C LYS A 271 -20.14 -18.31 1.76
N PHE A 272 -18.89 -18.70 1.99
CA PHE A 272 -17.76 -17.76 2.10
C PHE A 272 -17.65 -16.86 0.87
N TYR A 273 -17.68 -17.47 -0.34
CA TYR A 273 -17.59 -16.72 -1.59
C TYR A 273 -18.74 -15.71 -1.73
N GLU A 274 -20.00 -16.15 -1.55
CA GLU A 274 -21.16 -15.28 -1.73
C GLU A 274 -21.20 -14.13 -0.72
N GLN A 275 -20.82 -14.38 0.53
CA GLN A 275 -20.77 -13.35 1.57
C GLN A 275 -19.68 -12.29 1.34
N ASN A 276 -18.56 -12.65 0.72
CA ASN A 276 -17.41 -11.79 0.54
C ASN A 276 -17.11 -11.45 -0.95
N LYS A 277 -18.06 -11.74 -1.83
CA LYS A 277 -17.89 -11.77 -3.29
C LYS A 277 -17.14 -10.55 -3.85
N ASN A 278 -17.64 -9.34 -3.59
CA ASN A 278 -17.02 -8.13 -4.13
C ASN A 278 -15.60 -7.92 -3.62
N ALA A 279 -15.35 -8.14 -2.32
CA ALA A 279 -14.02 -8.00 -1.75
C ALA A 279 -13.05 -9.04 -2.33
N ILE A 280 -13.51 -10.29 -2.55
CA ILE A 280 -12.74 -11.34 -3.21
C ILE A 280 -12.41 -10.95 -4.65
N ILE A 281 -13.40 -10.48 -5.42
CA ILE A 281 -13.22 -10.05 -6.81
C ILE A 281 -12.16 -8.93 -6.87
N TYR A 282 -12.27 -7.90 -6.03
CA TYR A 282 -11.30 -6.80 -6.00
C TYR A 282 -9.91 -7.30 -5.65
N THR A 283 -9.76 -8.14 -4.63
CA THR A 283 -8.46 -8.71 -4.26
C THR A 283 -7.85 -9.52 -5.40
N CYS A 284 -8.64 -10.36 -6.08
CA CYS A 284 -8.19 -11.11 -7.25
C CYS A 284 -7.76 -10.20 -8.40
N PHE A 285 -8.49 -9.11 -8.68
CA PHE A 285 -8.06 -8.10 -9.64
C PHE A 285 -6.72 -7.45 -9.25
N GLY A 286 -6.51 -7.17 -7.97
CA GLY A 286 -5.23 -6.67 -7.49
C GLY A 286 -4.09 -7.66 -7.73
N CYS A 287 -4.29 -8.93 -7.41
CA CYS A 287 -3.31 -9.98 -7.68
C CYS A 287 -3.05 -10.13 -9.19
N PHE A 288 -4.11 -10.08 -10.03
CA PHE A 288 -3.99 -10.05 -11.48
C PHE A 288 -3.10 -8.90 -11.96
N ILE A 289 -3.37 -7.67 -11.51
CA ILE A 289 -2.59 -6.47 -11.87
C ILE A 289 -1.12 -6.64 -11.45
N TYR A 290 -0.87 -7.16 -10.24
CA TYR A 290 0.48 -7.38 -9.76
C TYR A 290 1.26 -8.35 -10.63
N ILE A 291 0.66 -9.51 -10.96
CA ILE A 291 1.29 -10.55 -11.79
C ILE A 291 1.54 -10.03 -13.20
N ALA A 292 0.54 -9.36 -13.79
CA ALA A 292 0.62 -8.82 -15.14
C ALA A 292 1.68 -7.71 -15.29
N LEU A 293 1.91 -6.92 -14.22
CA LEU A 293 2.82 -5.77 -14.22
C LEU A 293 4.13 -6.03 -13.49
N ILE A 294 4.49 -7.28 -13.19
CA ILE A 294 5.68 -7.60 -12.37
C ILE A 294 6.99 -7.04 -12.97
N ASP A 295 7.11 -7.03 -14.27
CA ASP A 295 8.31 -6.57 -14.98
C ASP A 295 8.35 -5.04 -15.17
N PHE A 296 7.28 -4.32 -14.81
CA PHE A 296 7.18 -2.87 -14.95
C PHE A 296 7.54 -2.11 -13.66
N GLY A 297 8.48 -2.65 -12.90
CA GLY A 297 9.03 -2.01 -11.71
C GLY A 297 8.01 -1.75 -10.61
N HIS A 298 7.97 -0.52 -10.10
CA HIS A 298 7.05 -0.13 -9.04
C HIS A 298 5.57 -0.02 -9.46
N LEU A 299 5.27 -0.12 -10.75
CA LEU A 299 3.90 0.03 -11.26
C LEU A 299 3.00 -1.11 -10.74
N GLY A 300 3.49 -2.36 -10.81
CA GLY A 300 2.75 -3.53 -10.32
C GLY A 300 2.29 -3.39 -8.87
N PRO A 301 3.19 -3.23 -7.90
CA PRO A 301 2.83 -2.98 -6.51
C PRO A 301 1.87 -1.82 -6.32
N ARG A 302 2.20 -0.63 -6.86
CA ARG A 302 1.41 0.59 -6.66
C ARG A 302 -0.02 0.49 -7.17
N MET A 303 -0.24 -0.13 -8.34
CA MET A 303 -1.59 -0.28 -8.87
C MET A 303 -2.37 -1.39 -8.17
N SER A 304 -1.71 -2.48 -7.81
CA SER A 304 -2.34 -3.64 -7.18
C SER A 304 -2.83 -3.37 -5.76
N GLU A 305 -2.13 -2.53 -5.00
CA GLU A 305 -2.46 -2.22 -3.61
C GLU A 305 -3.86 -1.66 -3.42
N TYR A 306 -4.34 -0.83 -4.37
CA TYR A 306 -5.71 -0.31 -4.36
C TYR A 306 -6.78 -1.40 -4.30
N PHE A 307 -6.45 -2.60 -4.76
CA PHE A 307 -7.36 -3.73 -4.87
C PHE A 307 -7.04 -4.83 -3.85
N ILE A 308 -5.77 -5.18 -3.65
CA ILE A 308 -5.38 -6.25 -2.71
C ILE A 308 -5.80 -5.92 -1.28
N ILE A 309 -5.83 -4.64 -0.89
CA ILE A 309 -6.21 -4.20 0.46
C ILE A 309 -7.59 -4.72 0.91
N PHE A 310 -8.50 -5.02 -0.03
CA PHE A 310 -9.82 -5.55 0.29
C PHE A 310 -9.79 -6.94 0.93
N ILE A 311 -8.65 -7.66 0.90
CA ILE A 311 -8.47 -8.92 1.64
C ILE A 311 -8.77 -8.76 3.13
N LEU A 312 -8.50 -7.58 3.71
CA LEU A 312 -8.76 -7.32 5.12
C LEU A 312 -10.23 -7.47 5.51
N TYR A 313 -11.15 -7.42 4.56
CA TYR A 313 -12.57 -7.60 4.83
C TYR A 313 -13.00 -9.05 5.00
N PHE A 314 -12.23 -10.02 4.50
CA PHE A 314 -12.60 -11.43 4.57
C PHE A 314 -11.52 -12.34 5.16
N LEU A 315 -10.42 -11.78 5.65
CA LEU A 315 -9.31 -12.57 6.21
C LEU A 315 -9.74 -13.47 7.37
N ASP A 316 -10.52 -12.94 8.32
CA ASP A 316 -11.06 -13.71 9.45
C ASP A 316 -12.05 -14.80 9.02
N ASP A 317 -12.82 -14.55 7.96
CA ASP A 317 -13.72 -15.57 7.41
C ASP A 317 -12.93 -16.66 6.69
N THR A 318 -11.82 -16.30 6.01
CA THR A 318 -10.86 -17.26 5.47
C THR A 318 -10.31 -18.17 6.56
N GLU A 319 -9.87 -17.59 7.68
CA GLU A 319 -9.38 -18.34 8.84
C GLU A 319 -10.43 -19.33 9.38
N LYS A 320 -11.70 -18.90 9.48
CA LYS A 320 -12.81 -19.78 9.93
C LYS A 320 -13.01 -20.97 8.99
N VAL A 321 -12.96 -20.75 7.66
CA VAL A 321 -13.09 -21.84 6.68
C VAL A 321 -11.92 -22.82 6.82
N LEU A 322 -10.69 -22.33 6.92
CA LEU A 322 -9.48 -23.16 7.06
C LEU A 322 -9.50 -23.97 8.37
N LYS A 323 -9.91 -23.36 9.48
CA LYS A 323 -10.12 -24.06 10.75
C LYS A 323 -11.15 -25.16 10.63
N LYS A 324 -12.30 -24.90 9.99
CA LYS A 324 -13.38 -25.86 9.83
C LYS A 324 -13.00 -27.04 8.93
N LYS A 325 -12.35 -26.76 7.80
CA LYS A 325 -12.04 -27.78 6.76
C LYS A 325 -10.76 -28.55 7.06
N PHE A 326 -9.71 -27.86 7.53
CA PHE A 326 -8.36 -28.43 7.68
C PHE A 326 -7.89 -28.51 9.14
N LYS A 327 -8.73 -28.11 10.11
CA LYS A 327 -8.38 -28.09 11.55
C LYS A 327 -7.12 -27.26 11.86
N ILE A 328 -6.81 -26.26 11.00
CA ILE A 328 -5.64 -25.40 11.17
C ILE A 328 -5.82 -24.56 12.44
N LYS A 329 -4.82 -24.62 13.32
CA LYS A 329 -4.87 -23.87 14.57
C LYS A 329 -4.46 -22.41 14.38
N LYS A 330 -5.05 -21.51 15.15
CA LYS A 330 -4.86 -20.05 15.08
C LYS A 330 -3.37 -19.63 15.14
N TYR A 331 -2.56 -20.29 15.94
CA TYR A 331 -1.15 -19.94 16.06
C TYR A 331 -0.35 -20.14 14.76
N ILE A 332 -0.82 -20.99 13.82
CA ILE A 332 -0.18 -21.17 12.51
C ILE A 332 -0.30 -19.89 11.67
N PHE A 333 -1.43 -19.18 11.72
CA PHE A 333 -1.62 -17.91 11.03
C PHE A 333 -0.66 -16.84 11.60
N ILE A 334 -0.59 -16.75 12.95
CA ILE A 334 0.34 -15.82 13.62
C ILE A 334 1.79 -16.14 13.24
N LEU A 335 2.15 -17.43 13.16
CA LEU A 335 3.49 -17.86 12.74
C LEU A 335 3.78 -17.44 11.29
N ILE A 336 2.82 -17.63 10.38
CA ILE A 336 2.96 -17.20 8.98
C ILE A 336 3.17 -15.68 8.91
N GLU A 337 2.39 -14.89 9.63
CA GLU A 337 2.51 -13.43 9.67
C GLU A 337 3.86 -12.99 10.26
N PHE A 338 4.34 -13.68 11.29
CA PHE A 338 5.67 -13.44 11.85
C PHE A 338 6.79 -13.77 10.86
N LEU A 339 6.68 -14.89 10.15
CA LEU A 339 7.65 -15.27 9.12
C LEU A 339 7.66 -14.29 7.94
N LEU A 340 6.49 -13.78 7.53
CA LEU A 340 6.38 -12.73 6.52
C LEU A 340 7.10 -11.44 6.97
N LEU A 341 6.92 -11.04 8.23
CA LEU A 341 7.62 -9.89 8.79
C LEU A 341 9.13 -10.08 8.78
N ILE A 342 9.62 -11.23 9.28
CA ILE A 342 11.06 -11.52 9.30
C ILE A 342 11.64 -11.53 7.89
N LEU A 343 10.96 -12.16 6.94
CA LEU A 343 11.35 -12.19 5.54
C LEU A 343 11.46 -10.78 4.96
N LEU A 344 10.46 -9.93 5.19
CA LEU A 344 10.46 -8.55 4.74
C LEU A 344 11.65 -7.76 5.30
N LEU A 345 11.87 -7.83 6.61
CA LEU A 345 12.96 -7.12 7.28
C LEU A 345 14.34 -7.65 6.85
N HIS A 346 14.47 -8.94 6.59
CA HIS A 346 15.70 -9.55 6.08
C HIS A 346 16.02 -9.07 4.67
N VAL A 347 15.01 -9.06 3.79
CA VAL A 347 15.14 -8.56 2.42
C VAL A 347 15.50 -7.07 2.41
N ASP A 348 14.86 -6.26 3.27
CA ASP A 348 15.14 -4.83 3.36
C ASP A 348 16.56 -4.54 3.85
N LYS A 349 17.02 -5.27 4.87
CA LYS A 349 18.38 -5.11 5.41
C LYS A 349 19.47 -5.43 4.38
N ASN A 350 19.23 -6.43 3.52
CA ASN A 350 20.25 -6.92 2.57
C ASN A 350 20.21 -6.19 1.22
N HIS A 351 19.19 -5.38 0.97
CA HIS A 351 19.03 -4.64 -0.28
C HIS A 351 18.95 -3.14 0.00
N ILE A 352 20.10 -2.47 -0.13
CA ILE A 352 20.33 -1.04 0.15
C ILE A 352 19.35 -0.09 -0.56
N VAL A 353 18.63 -0.55 -1.57
CA VAL A 353 17.78 0.25 -2.47
C VAL A 353 16.28 0.04 -2.25
N ARG A 354 15.86 -0.74 -1.21
CA ARG A 354 14.43 -1.01 -1.00
C ARG A 354 13.82 -0.07 0.05
N SER A 355 12.82 -0.51 0.76
CA SER A 355 11.92 0.34 1.56
C SER A 355 12.60 1.16 2.67
N GLN A 356 13.91 1.03 2.87
CA GLN A 356 14.67 1.75 3.91
C GLN A 356 14.01 1.68 5.28
N LEU A 357 13.61 0.47 5.68
CA LEU A 357 12.95 0.25 6.97
C LEU A 357 13.97 0.10 8.10
N VAL A 358 15.15 -0.45 7.78
CA VAL A 358 16.19 -0.78 8.76
C VAL A 358 17.44 0.07 8.51
N PRO A 359 17.93 0.80 9.53
CA PRO A 359 17.49 0.83 10.93
C PRO A 359 16.20 1.65 11.14
N TYR A 360 15.42 1.31 12.17
CA TYR A 360 14.34 2.18 12.64
C TYR A 360 14.92 3.27 13.53
N GLU A 361 14.58 4.51 13.27
CA GLU A 361 14.99 5.66 14.05
C GLU A 361 13.77 6.52 14.40
N ALA A 362 13.76 7.08 15.62
CA ALA A 362 12.74 8.01 16.06
C ALA A 362 13.25 9.45 15.99
N PHE A 363 12.42 10.38 15.54
CA PHE A 363 12.80 11.78 15.26
C PHE A 363 13.42 12.52 16.45
N PHE A 364 13.03 12.15 17.67
CA PHE A 364 13.56 12.76 18.90
C PHE A 364 14.91 12.17 19.32
N LEU A 365 15.35 11.06 18.76
CA LEU A 365 16.67 10.46 18.97
C LEU A 365 17.71 11.01 17.98
N ASN A 366 17.29 11.46 16.83
CA ASN A 366 18.16 12.08 15.82
C ASN A 366 18.24 13.60 16.06
N LYS A 367 19.14 14.03 16.97
CA LYS A 367 19.29 15.43 17.35
C LYS A 367 19.69 16.32 16.16
N ASP A 368 20.57 15.85 15.31
CA ASP A 368 21.13 16.60 14.18
C ASP A 368 20.24 16.52 12.94
N LYS A 369 19.15 15.75 12.96
CA LYS A 369 18.26 15.50 11.82
C LYS A 369 19.01 15.14 10.54
N THR A 370 20.07 14.35 10.69
CA THR A 370 20.86 13.84 9.58
C THR A 370 20.15 12.66 8.95
N PHE A 371 19.93 12.73 7.63
CA PHE A 371 19.34 11.63 6.87
C PHE A 371 20.38 10.52 6.63
N HIS A 372 19.91 9.28 6.61
CA HIS A 372 20.73 8.17 6.15
C HIS A 372 21.21 8.47 4.72
N LYS A 373 22.49 8.30 4.45
CA LYS A 373 23.03 8.50 3.10
C LYS A 373 22.31 7.52 2.16
N ILE A 374 21.66 8.04 1.13
CA ILE A 374 21.27 7.21 -0.01
C ILE A 374 22.60 6.78 -0.64
N ILE A 375 22.97 5.51 -0.48
CA ILE A 375 24.14 4.95 -1.13
C ILE A 375 23.86 5.02 -2.63
N LYS A 376 24.58 5.92 -3.32
CA LYS A 376 24.49 6.04 -4.76
C LYS A 376 24.87 4.70 -5.36
N GLN A 377 23.95 4.08 -6.08
CA GLN A 377 24.32 3.00 -6.99
C GLN A 377 25.16 3.63 -8.11
N GLY A 378 26.41 3.28 -8.15
CA GLY A 378 27.31 3.67 -9.24
C GLY A 378 28.61 4.34 -8.76
N GLU A 379 29.38 3.68 -7.92
CA GLU A 379 30.86 3.70 -7.93
C GLU A 379 31.33 2.28 -8.14
#